data_31cc7e060c83a5e87ac9022518036ac7
#
_entry.id   31cc7e060c83a5e87ac9022518036ac7
#
_cell.length_a   1.000
_cell.length_b   1.000
_cell.length_c   1.000
_cell.angle_alpha   90.00
_cell.angle_beta   90.00
_cell.angle_gamma   90.00
#
_symmetry.space_group_name_H-M   'P 1'
#
loop_
_entity.id
_entity.type
_entity.pdbx_description
1 polymer ?
#
loop_
_entity_poly.entity_id
_entity_poly.type
_entity_poly.pdbx_seq_one_letter_code
_entity_poly.pdbx_strand_id
1 'polypeptide(L)'
;MKTTLKVFLLGMVVYPTVCSAQVNGCDAKRSSIEKEIAYAQTHGNAKRVDGLETALAQMNANCTDAVLRSDAQRKVSASQKKLAEREHDLQEAKANGKSAKKIAERQRKVDEAHAELERVLTQASQ
;
A
#
# COMPACT_ATOMS: atom_id res chain seq x y z
N MET A 1 68.34 -14.25 0.19
CA MET A 1 67.08 -13.86 0.81
C MET A 1 66.09 -13.43 -0.29
N LYS A 2 65.15 -14.30 -0.63
CA LYS A 2 64.19 -14.08 -1.76
C LYS A 2 62.87 -13.63 -1.18
N THR A 3 62.55 -12.35 -1.28
CA THR A 3 61.30 -11.76 -0.89
C THR A 3 60.30 -11.90 -2.03
N THR A 4 59.35 -12.81 -1.91
CA THR A 4 58.23 -12.98 -2.85
C THR A 4 57.12 -11.98 -2.52
N LEU A 5 56.98 -10.98 -3.39
CA LEU A 5 55.89 -9.99 -3.34
C LEU A 5 54.60 -10.64 -3.84
N LYS A 6 53.64 -10.93 -2.92
CA LYS A 6 52.30 -11.39 -3.26
C LYS A 6 51.45 -10.20 -3.64
N VAL A 7 51.19 -10.04 -4.93
CA VAL A 7 50.20 -9.09 -5.47
C VAL A 7 48.83 -9.65 -5.21
N PHE A 8 48.07 -9.01 -4.28
CA PHE A 8 46.66 -9.28 -4.07
C PHE A 8 45.84 -8.52 -5.12
N LEU A 9 45.36 -9.23 -6.12
CA LEU A 9 44.34 -8.72 -7.06
C LEU A 9 43.01 -8.66 -6.34
N LEU A 10 42.62 -7.45 -5.89
CA LEU A 10 41.25 -7.19 -5.45
C LEU A 10 40.31 -7.22 -6.66
N GLY A 11 39.57 -8.31 -6.83
CA GLY A 11 38.51 -8.42 -7.80
C GLY A 11 37.35 -7.51 -7.39
N MET A 12 37.15 -6.42 -8.12
CA MET A 12 36.03 -5.51 -7.96
C MET A 12 34.76 -6.17 -8.51
N VAL A 13 33.95 -6.76 -7.63
CA VAL A 13 32.66 -7.35 -8.00
C VAL A 13 31.68 -6.21 -8.25
N VAL A 14 31.45 -5.91 -9.52
CA VAL A 14 30.40 -4.98 -9.95
C VAL A 14 29.06 -5.71 -9.82
N TYR A 15 28.29 -5.40 -8.76
CA TYR A 15 26.92 -5.86 -8.64
C TYR A 15 26.05 -5.08 -9.63
N PRO A 16 25.33 -5.76 -10.55
CA PRO A 16 24.34 -5.07 -11.35
C PRO A 16 23.21 -4.59 -10.41
N THR A 17 23.09 -3.29 -10.24
CA THR A 17 21.90 -2.69 -9.65
C THR A 17 20.74 -3.02 -10.58
N VAL A 18 19.93 -4.00 -10.19
CA VAL A 18 18.64 -4.26 -10.83
C VAL A 18 17.78 -3.04 -10.56
N CYS A 19 17.73 -2.14 -11.53
CA CYS A 19 16.79 -1.04 -11.56
C CYS A 19 15.40 -1.71 -11.66
N SER A 20 14.73 -1.92 -10.53
CA SER A 20 13.31 -2.30 -10.52
C SER A 20 12.58 -1.17 -11.22
N ALA A 21 12.18 -1.38 -12.47
CA ALA A 21 11.25 -0.51 -13.15
C ALA A 21 10.00 -0.46 -12.24
N GLN A 22 9.77 0.67 -11.59
CA GLN A 22 8.52 0.90 -10.89
C GLN A 22 7.43 0.82 -11.95
N VAL A 23 6.71 -0.29 -11.94
CA VAL A 23 5.52 -0.45 -12.79
C VAL A 23 4.58 0.67 -12.35
N ASN A 24 4.32 1.62 -13.24
CA ASN A 24 3.42 2.73 -12.96
C ASN A 24 2.12 2.16 -12.39
N GLY A 25 1.63 2.73 -11.27
CA GLY A 25 0.48 2.17 -10.57
C GLY A 25 -0.76 2.01 -11.44
N CYS A 26 -0.93 2.87 -12.47
CA CYS A 26 -1.98 2.76 -13.47
C CYS A 26 -1.79 1.55 -14.39
N ASP A 27 -0.57 1.25 -14.81
CA ASP A 27 -0.29 0.09 -15.66
C ASP A 27 -0.51 -1.23 -14.91
N ALA A 28 -0.11 -1.30 -13.64
CA ALA A 28 -0.37 -2.45 -12.79
C ALA A 28 -1.87 -2.70 -12.60
N LYS A 29 -2.64 -1.64 -12.35
CA LYS A 29 -4.11 -1.73 -12.23
C LYS A 29 -4.77 -2.16 -13.54
N ARG A 30 -4.33 -1.61 -14.68
CA ARG A 30 -4.81 -2.01 -16.00
C ARG A 30 -4.57 -3.50 -16.23
N SER A 31 -3.35 -3.95 -16.05
CA SER A 31 -2.98 -5.36 -16.20
C SER A 31 -3.80 -6.28 -15.30
N SER A 32 -4.12 -5.85 -14.08
CA SER A 32 -4.99 -6.62 -13.18
C SER A 32 -6.41 -6.76 -13.73
N ILE A 33 -7.01 -5.69 -14.22
CA ILE A 33 -8.37 -5.71 -14.81
C ILE A 33 -8.39 -6.59 -16.08
N GLU A 34 -7.37 -6.48 -16.94
CA GLU A 34 -7.25 -7.29 -18.16
C GLU A 34 -7.18 -8.80 -17.85
N LYS A 35 -6.43 -9.18 -16.81
CA LYS A 35 -6.38 -10.57 -16.32
C LYS A 35 -7.74 -11.06 -15.81
N GLU A 36 -8.47 -10.19 -15.10
CA GLU A 36 -9.81 -10.53 -14.62
C GLU A 36 -10.81 -10.66 -15.78
N ILE A 37 -10.71 -9.84 -16.82
CA ILE A 37 -11.50 -9.97 -18.04
C ILE A 37 -11.24 -11.33 -18.69
N ALA A 38 -9.98 -11.70 -18.92
CA ALA A 38 -9.60 -12.97 -19.49
C ALA A 38 -10.14 -14.15 -18.66
N TYR A 39 -10.03 -14.07 -17.35
CA TYR A 39 -10.59 -15.07 -16.45
C TYR A 39 -12.13 -15.18 -16.57
N ALA A 40 -12.83 -14.04 -16.58
CA ALA A 40 -14.29 -14.03 -16.70
C ALA A 40 -14.78 -14.56 -18.07
N GLN A 41 -14.03 -14.28 -19.15
CA GLN A 41 -14.31 -14.83 -20.50
C GLN A 41 -14.18 -16.34 -20.52
N THR A 42 -13.09 -16.90 -19.95
CA THR A 42 -12.89 -18.37 -19.92
C THR A 42 -13.94 -19.10 -19.07
N HIS A 43 -14.60 -18.39 -18.14
CA HIS A 43 -15.67 -18.95 -17.30
C HIS A 43 -17.08 -18.59 -17.77
N GLY A 44 -17.22 -17.99 -18.97
CA GLY A 44 -18.52 -17.67 -19.57
C GLY A 44 -19.34 -16.63 -18.83
N ASN A 45 -18.70 -15.77 -18.01
CA ASN A 45 -19.39 -14.75 -17.22
C ASN A 45 -19.47 -13.42 -17.98
N ALA A 46 -20.32 -13.34 -19.00
CA ALA A 46 -20.48 -12.17 -19.86
C ALA A 46 -20.79 -10.89 -19.07
N LYS A 47 -21.67 -10.95 -18.07
CA LYS A 47 -22.02 -9.79 -17.25
C LYS A 47 -20.82 -9.22 -16.48
N ARG A 48 -19.91 -10.09 -16.01
CA ARG A 48 -18.67 -9.66 -15.36
C ARG A 48 -17.70 -9.04 -16.37
N VAL A 49 -17.63 -9.60 -17.58
CA VAL A 49 -16.82 -9.03 -18.67
C VAL A 49 -17.24 -7.60 -18.97
N ASP A 50 -18.54 -7.35 -19.20
CA ASP A 50 -19.07 -6.01 -19.50
C ASP A 50 -18.73 -4.99 -18.39
N GLY A 51 -18.88 -5.41 -17.13
CA GLY A 51 -18.54 -4.56 -15.98
C GLY A 51 -17.06 -4.23 -15.89
N LEU A 52 -16.19 -5.21 -16.15
CA LEU A 52 -14.73 -5.04 -16.12
C LEU A 52 -14.22 -4.21 -17.32
N GLU A 53 -14.81 -4.37 -18.52
CA GLU A 53 -14.50 -3.54 -19.68
C GLU A 53 -14.88 -2.09 -19.44
N THR A 54 -16.03 -1.83 -18.82
CA THR A 54 -16.44 -0.49 -18.38
C THR A 54 -15.44 0.10 -17.39
N ALA A 55 -15.01 -0.68 -16.40
CA ALA A 55 -14.00 -0.27 -15.41
C ALA A 55 -12.64 0.02 -16.08
N LEU A 56 -12.24 -0.79 -17.07
CA LEU A 56 -11.01 -0.59 -17.84
C LEU A 56 -11.06 0.72 -18.64
N ALA A 57 -12.20 0.99 -19.28
CA ALA A 57 -12.40 2.23 -20.04
C ALA A 57 -12.32 3.47 -19.15
N GLN A 58 -12.99 3.44 -17.98
CA GLN A 58 -12.92 4.53 -16.99
C GLN A 58 -11.50 4.71 -16.46
N MET A 59 -10.81 3.63 -16.20
CA MET A 59 -9.43 3.65 -15.74
C MET A 59 -8.51 4.28 -16.78
N ASN A 60 -8.62 3.87 -18.06
CA ASN A 60 -7.81 4.43 -19.16
C ASN A 60 -8.07 5.93 -19.34
N ALA A 61 -9.30 6.40 -19.11
CA ALA A 61 -9.66 7.80 -19.22
C ALA A 61 -9.16 8.68 -18.06
N ASN A 62 -9.11 8.14 -16.84
CA ASN A 62 -8.98 8.94 -15.61
C ASN A 62 -7.74 8.61 -14.77
N CYS A 63 -7.08 7.47 -15.01
CA CYS A 63 -5.94 7.08 -14.19
C CYS A 63 -4.67 7.82 -14.65
N THR A 64 -4.10 8.57 -13.72
CA THR A 64 -2.74 9.08 -13.82
C THR A 64 -2.00 8.78 -12.51
N ASP A 65 -0.67 8.66 -12.56
CA ASP A 65 0.11 8.43 -11.34
C ASP A 65 -0.04 9.58 -10.34
N ALA A 66 -0.30 10.81 -10.83
CA ALA A 66 -0.58 11.96 -9.99
C ALA A 66 -1.91 11.78 -9.22
N VAL A 67 -2.96 11.31 -9.88
CA VAL A 67 -4.25 11.00 -9.26
C VAL A 67 -4.09 9.89 -8.23
N LEU A 68 -3.38 8.81 -8.57
CA LEU A 68 -3.13 7.71 -7.63
C LEU A 68 -2.39 8.16 -6.38
N ARG A 69 -1.32 8.97 -6.53
CA ARG A 69 -0.59 9.52 -5.39
C ARG A 69 -1.46 10.44 -4.52
N SER A 70 -2.27 11.29 -5.15
CA SER A 70 -3.20 12.17 -4.44
C SER A 70 -4.23 11.36 -3.64
N ASP A 71 -4.79 10.30 -4.22
CA ASP A 71 -5.73 9.41 -3.56
C ASP A 71 -5.09 8.66 -2.39
N ALA A 72 -3.87 8.16 -2.58
CA ALA A 72 -3.11 7.51 -1.52
C ALA A 72 -2.84 8.48 -0.35
N GLN A 73 -2.40 9.70 -0.65
CA GLN A 73 -2.19 10.73 0.37
C GLN A 73 -3.47 11.07 1.14
N ARG A 74 -4.61 11.20 0.45
CA ARG A 74 -5.90 11.46 1.11
C ARG A 74 -6.29 10.32 2.06
N LYS A 75 -6.08 9.05 1.66
CA LYS A 75 -6.35 7.89 2.51
C LYS A 75 -5.46 7.86 3.74
N VAL A 76 -4.15 8.11 3.56
CA VAL A 76 -3.20 8.19 4.69
C VAL A 76 -3.62 9.30 5.66
N SER A 77 -3.90 10.50 5.17
CA SER A 77 -4.33 11.63 5.99
C SER A 77 -5.63 11.34 6.75
N ALA A 78 -6.61 10.71 6.11
CA ALA A 78 -7.86 10.31 6.76
C ALA A 78 -7.64 9.28 7.88
N SER A 79 -6.76 8.29 7.65
CA SER A 79 -6.42 7.27 8.66
C SER A 79 -5.66 7.87 9.84
N GLN A 80 -4.73 8.80 9.58
CA GLN A 80 -4.03 9.54 10.64
C GLN A 80 -5.00 10.36 11.51
N LYS A 81 -5.93 11.08 10.87
CA LYS A 81 -6.95 11.84 11.58
C LYS A 81 -7.82 10.92 12.45
N LYS A 82 -8.26 9.79 11.91
CA LYS A 82 -9.04 8.79 12.66
C LYS A 82 -8.28 8.27 13.87
N LEU A 83 -6.99 7.97 13.72
CA LEU A 83 -6.15 7.54 14.83
C LEU A 83 -6.08 8.60 15.93
N ALA A 84 -5.78 9.85 15.57
CA ALA A 84 -5.71 10.96 16.53
C ALA A 84 -7.04 11.16 17.28
N GLU A 85 -8.19 11.03 16.60
CA GLU A 85 -9.50 11.07 17.25
C GLU A 85 -9.69 9.92 18.27
N ARG A 86 -9.24 8.70 17.96
CA ARG A 86 -9.33 7.54 18.87
C ARG A 86 -8.40 7.69 20.07
N GLU A 87 -7.20 8.20 19.87
CA GLU A 87 -6.26 8.51 20.95
C GLU A 87 -6.81 9.58 21.89
N HIS A 88 -7.38 10.65 21.34
CA HIS A 88 -8.05 11.70 22.11
C HIS A 88 -9.22 11.13 22.94
N ASP A 89 -10.11 10.35 22.32
CA ASP A 89 -11.23 9.67 23.01
C ASP A 89 -10.75 8.80 24.18
N LEU A 90 -9.62 8.09 24.00
CA LEU A 90 -9.02 7.26 25.05
C LEU A 90 -8.48 8.11 26.20
N GLN A 91 -7.77 9.18 25.87
CA GLN A 91 -7.23 10.10 26.87
C GLN A 91 -8.35 10.76 27.69
N GLU A 92 -9.41 11.22 27.01
CA GLU A 92 -10.58 11.78 27.67
C GLU A 92 -11.26 10.77 28.59
N ALA A 93 -11.41 9.52 28.14
CA ALA A 93 -11.98 8.47 28.98
C ALA A 93 -11.16 8.19 30.26
N LYS A 94 -9.83 8.23 30.13
CA LYS A 94 -8.91 8.09 31.28
C LYS A 94 -9.00 9.29 32.22
N ALA A 95 -8.97 10.52 31.68
CA ALA A 95 -9.03 11.76 32.46
C ALA A 95 -10.36 11.89 33.22
N ASN A 96 -11.47 11.44 32.62
CA ASN A 96 -12.81 11.46 33.22
C ASN A 96 -13.08 10.26 34.15
N GLY A 97 -12.10 9.43 34.47
CA GLY A 97 -12.26 8.29 35.37
C GLY A 97 -13.30 7.26 34.93
N LYS A 98 -13.43 7.04 33.60
CA LYS A 98 -14.36 6.03 33.08
C LYS A 98 -13.99 4.64 33.56
N SER A 99 -14.97 3.72 33.61
CA SER A 99 -14.74 2.34 34.05
C SER A 99 -13.64 1.64 33.24
N ALA A 100 -12.92 0.71 33.86
CA ALA A 100 -11.86 -0.07 33.21
C ALA A 100 -12.34 -0.74 31.91
N LYS A 101 -13.58 -1.22 31.87
CA LYS A 101 -14.19 -1.80 30.67
C LYS A 101 -14.28 -0.78 29.52
N LYS A 102 -14.69 0.46 29.79
CA LYS A 102 -14.78 1.53 28.79
C LYS A 102 -13.40 1.96 28.30
N ILE A 103 -12.43 2.05 29.20
CA ILE A 103 -11.03 2.37 28.83
C ILE A 103 -10.45 1.27 27.92
N ALA A 104 -10.65 -0.01 28.26
CA ALA A 104 -10.22 -1.13 27.44
C ALA A 104 -10.89 -1.13 26.03
N GLU A 105 -12.17 -0.80 25.95
CA GLU A 105 -12.86 -0.65 24.66
C GLU A 105 -12.28 0.49 23.82
N ARG A 106 -11.94 1.64 24.42
CA ARG A 106 -11.30 2.75 23.71
C ARG A 106 -9.89 2.38 23.26
N GLN A 107 -9.13 1.67 24.08
CA GLN A 107 -7.81 1.17 23.72
C GLN A 107 -7.89 0.26 22.47
N ARG A 108 -8.81 -0.69 22.45
CA ARG A 108 -9.02 -1.55 21.27
C ARG A 108 -9.30 -0.74 20.00
N LYS A 109 -10.07 0.36 20.08
CA LYS A 109 -10.33 1.24 18.94
C LYS A 109 -9.09 1.99 18.46
N VAL A 110 -8.18 2.33 19.36
CA VAL A 110 -6.87 2.90 19.01
C VAL A 110 -6.04 1.85 18.27
N ASP A 111 -5.97 0.62 18.80
CA ASP A 111 -5.19 -0.47 18.20
C ASP A 111 -5.73 -0.81 16.78
N GLU A 112 -7.05 -0.83 16.59
CA GLU A 112 -7.70 -1.01 15.29
C GLU A 112 -7.36 0.14 14.31
N ALA A 113 -7.33 1.38 14.79
CA ALA A 113 -6.98 2.54 13.96
C ALA A 113 -5.49 2.55 13.57
N HIS A 114 -4.61 2.10 14.45
CA HIS A 114 -3.20 1.87 14.15
C HIS A 114 -3.01 0.83 13.04
N ALA A 115 -3.62 -0.34 13.19
CA ALA A 115 -3.54 -1.40 12.20
C ALA A 115 -4.09 -0.94 10.82
N GLU A 116 -5.15 -0.13 10.82
CA GLU A 116 -5.69 0.47 9.59
C GLU A 116 -4.68 1.43 8.94
N LEU A 117 -4.05 2.31 9.72
CA LEU A 117 -3.04 3.23 9.21
C LEU A 117 -1.85 2.49 8.59
N GLU A 118 -1.33 1.46 9.26
CA GLU A 118 -0.23 0.64 8.73
C GLU A 118 -0.59 -0.03 7.40
N ARG A 119 -1.82 -0.57 7.30
CA ARG A 119 -2.32 -1.16 6.07
C ARG A 119 -2.40 -0.15 4.94
N VAL A 120 -2.92 1.06 5.21
CA VAL A 120 -3.02 2.13 4.23
C VAL A 120 -1.64 2.62 3.78
N LEU A 121 -0.67 2.74 4.69
CA LEU A 121 0.71 3.10 4.37
C LEU A 121 1.38 2.05 3.48
N THR A 122 1.19 0.77 3.77
CA THR A 122 1.71 -0.32 2.94
C THR A 122 1.12 -0.29 1.53
N GLN A 123 -0.18 -0.02 1.40
CA GLN A 123 -0.83 0.12 0.09
C GLN A 123 -0.38 1.37 -0.68
N ALA A 124 -0.07 2.44 0.03
CA ALA A 124 0.41 3.69 -0.59
C ALA A 124 1.85 3.62 -1.08
N SER A 125 2.64 2.65 -0.58
CA SER A 125 4.05 2.44 -0.95
C SER A 125 4.25 1.46 -2.12
N GLN A 126 3.20 0.82 -2.60
CA GLN A 126 3.21 -0.12 -3.74
C GLN A 126 2.86 0.61 -5.04
#